data_7feeffb1e10a2cf1be3c3da0426c1bc4
#
_entry.id   7feeffb1e10a2cf1be3c3da0426c1bc4
#
_cell.length_a   1.000
_cell.length_b   1.000
_cell.length_c   1.000
_cell.angle_alpha   90.00
_cell.angle_beta   90.00
_cell.angle_gamma   90.00
#
_symmetry.space_group_name_H-M   'P 1'
#
loop_
_entity.id
_entity.type
_entity.pdbx_description
1 polymer ?
#
loop_
_entity_poly.entity_id
_entity_poly.type
_entity_poly.pdbx_seq_one_letter_code
_entity_poly.pdbx_strand_id
1 'polypeptide(L)'
;VVKTNMYDGFKSGLQVEECIKVAQEIEKHGVHALVLTAGFVSKAPFTVMGGAMPIKALAHYMNPWTFWWLRLALRFVGHLMIPTVPFKELFFLDTAKQFRKALKMPLIYVGGVMGRDNAETALAEGFDFVQIGHALVKDTDFVNKMKEEHYHSACKRSNYCVARMYTI
;
A
#
# COMPACT_ATOMS: atom_id res chain seq x y z
N VAL A 1 -16.52 -2.20 -9.56
CA VAL A 1 -15.19 -1.67 -9.19
C VAL A 1 -14.15 -2.74 -9.41
N VAL A 2 -13.03 -2.39 -10.06
CA VAL A 2 -11.87 -3.26 -10.26
C VAL A 2 -10.67 -2.67 -9.52
N LYS A 3 -9.78 -3.52 -9.00
CA LYS A 3 -8.50 -3.11 -8.40
C LYS A 3 -7.36 -3.65 -9.26
N THR A 4 -6.44 -2.78 -9.69
CA THR A 4 -5.30 -3.16 -10.52
C THR A 4 -4.02 -2.50 -10.04
N ASN A 5 -2.88 -3.08 -10.44
CA ASN A 5 -1.58 -2.50 -10.17
C ASN A 5 -1.27 -1.35 -11.15
N MET A 6 -0.62 -0.32 -10.64
CA MET A 6 0.02 0.72 -11.45
C MET A 6 1.41 0.29 -11.94
N TYR A 7 2.06 -0.63 -11.22
CA TYR A 7 3.32 -1.30 -11.57
C TYR A 7 3.57 -2.45 -10.58
N ASP A 8 4.40 -3.41 -10.96
CA ASP A 8 4.67 -4.59 -10.12
C ASP A 8 5.79 -4.40 -9.10
N GLY A 9 6.65 -3.39 -9.27
CA GLY A 9 7.71 -3.06 -8.32
C GLY A 9 9.01 -3.86 -8.50
N PHE A 10 9.19 -4.57 -9.63
CA PHE A 10 10.42 -5.27 -9.98
C PHE A 10 10.68 -5.22 -11.50
N LYS A 11 11.95 -5.36 -11.92
CA LYS A 11 12.40 -5.08 -13.29
C LYS A 11 11.69 -5.88 -14.40
N SER A 12 11.36 -7.13 -14.15
CA SER A 12 10.68 -8.00 -15.13
C SER A 12 9.16 -8.04 -14.96
N GLY A 13 8.59 -7.22 -14.09
CA GLY A 13 7.16 -7.04 -13.93
C GLY A 13 6.63 -5.93 -14.81
N LEU A 14 5.29 -5.78 -14.85
CA LEU A 14 4.64 -4.71 -15.58
C LEU A 14 5.07 -3.34 -15.07
N GLN A 15 5.38 -2.46 -16.00
CA GLN A 15 5.75 -1.07 -15.74
C GLN A 15 4.54 -0.15 -15.90
N VAL A 16 4.68 1.10 -15.48
CA VAL A 16 3.58 2.08 -15.43
C VAL A 16 2.89 2.23 -16.80
N GLU A 17 3.65 2.34 -17.87
CA GLU A 17 3.14 2.55 -19.23
C GLU A 17 2.30 1.37 -19.72
N GLU A 18 2.69 0.14 -19.37
CA GLU A 18 1.97 -1.07 -19.71
C GLU A 18 0.67 -1.17 -18.89
N CYS A 19 0.75 -0.87 -17.60
CA CYS A 19 -0.41 -0.86 -16.70
C CYS A 19 -1.43 0.22 -17.10
N ILE A 20 -1.01 1.38 -17.61
CA ILE A 20 -1.91 2.39 -18.17
C ILE A 20 -2.69 1.82 -19.37
N LYS A 21 -2.04 1.09 -20.29
CA LYS A 21 -2.72 0.44 -21.41
C LYS A 21 -3.76 -0.58 -20.95
N VAL A 22 -3.40 -1.38 -19.95
CA VAL A 22 -4.35 -2.33 -19.33
C VAL A 22 -5.54 -1.60 -18.72
N ALA A 23 -5.29 -0.50 -18.00
CA ALA A 23 -6.36 0.30 -17.40
C ALA A 23 -7.28 0.95 -18.44
N GLN A 24 -6.73 1.39 -19.58
CA GLN A 24 -7.52 1.90 -20.72
C GLN A 24 -8.41 0.82 -21.35
N GLU A 25 -7.91 -0.41 -21.45
CA GLU A 25 -8.75 -1.53 -21.92
C GLU A 25 -9.87 -1.86 -20.91
N ILE A 26 -9.58 -1.83 -19.61
CA ILE A 26 -10.57 -1.99 -18.55
C ILE A 26 -11.66 -0.90 -18.66
N GLU A 27 -11.28 0.36 -18.91
CA GLU A 27 -12.21 1.48 -19.12
C GLU A 27 -13.13 1.24 -20.34
N LYS A 28 -12.57 0.84 -21.48
CA LYS A 28 -13.33 0.54 -22.70
C LYS A 28 -14.39 -0.55 -22.50
N HIS A 29 -14.14 -1.48 -21.58
CA HIS A 29 -15.08 -2.56 -21.24
C HIS A 29 -16.15 -2.16 -20.22
N GLY A 30 -16.29 -0.87 -19.90
CA GLY A 30 -17.40 -0.32 -19.12
C GLY A 30 -17.28 -0.56 -17.61
N VAL A 31 -16.09 -0.70 -17.08
CA VAL A 31 -15.87 -0.76 -15.62
C VAL A 31 -16.20 0.59 -14.99
N HIS A 32 -17.00 0.58 -13.91
CA HIS A 32 -17.53 1.80 -13.30
C HIS A 32 -16.51 2.59 -12.47
N ALA A 33 -15.49 1.95 -11.90
CA ALA A 33 -14.44 2.62 -11.14
C ALA A 33 -13.21 1.72 -11.00
N LEU A 34 -12.02 2.33 -10.90
CA LEU A 34 -10.74 1.65 -10.78
C LEU A 34 -10.01 2.05 -9.50
N VAL A 35 -9.58 1.06 -8.70
CA VAL A 35 -8.68 1.27 -7.56
C VAL A 35 -7.25 1.09 -8.02
N LEU A 36 -6.43 2.11 -7.84
CA LEU A 36 -5.03 2.11 -8.25
C LEU A 36 -4.14 1.65 -7.09
N THR A 37 -3.51 0.49 -7.22
CA THR A 37 -2.53 -0.02 -6.25
C THR A 37 -1.18 -0.26 -6.94
N ALA A 38 -0.21 -0.80 -6.23
CA ALA A 38 1.06 -1.21 -6.84
C ALA A 38 1.73 -2.33 -6.04
N GLY A 39 2.71 -2.97 -6.68
CA GLY A 39 3.55 -3.98 -6.07
C GLY A 39 3.00 -5.40 -6.20
N PHE A 40 3.92 -6.34 -6.07
CA PHE A 40 3.66 -7.77 -6.11
C PHE A 40 4.15 -8.39 -4.79
N VAL A 41 3.24 -8.85 -3.95
CA VAL A 41 3.50 -9.21 -2.55
C VAL A 41 4.64 -10.22 -2.38
N SER A 42 4.76 -11.22 -3.27
CA SER A 42 5.80 -12.25 -3.16
C SER A 42 7.20 -11.79 -3.62
N LYS A 43 7.30 -10.76 -4.48
CA LYS A 43 8.58 -10.29 -5.03
C LYS A 43 8.96 -8.88 -4.59
N ALA A 44 7.99 -8.03 -4.34
CA ALA A 44 8.19 -6.63 -3.96
C ALA A 44 7.23 -6.18 -2.83
N PRO A 45 7.17 -6.87 -1.69
CA PRO A 45 6.21 -6.60 -0.62
C PRO A 45 6.35 -5.17 -0.05
N PHE A 46 7.54 -4.62 -0.08
CA PHE A 46 7.83 -3.30 0.51
C PHE A 46 7.31 -2.13 -0.30
N THR A 47 7.03 -2.33 -1.59
CA THR A 47 6.43 -1.30 -2.46
C THR A 47 5.05 -0.85 -1.94
N VAL A 48 4.31 -1.77 -1.32
CA VAL A 48 2.94 -1.52 -0.83
C VAL A 48 2.93 -1.09 0.65
N MET A 49 3.90 -1.55 1.43
CA MET A 49 3.86 -1.39 2.89
C MET A 49 4.54 -0.11 3.37
N GLY A 50 5.69 0.24 2.83
CA GLY A 50 6.56 1.29 3.37
C GLY A 50 7.00 1.02 4.82
N GLY A 51 8.04 1.70 5.29
CA GLY A 51 8.57 1.52 6.63
C GLY A 51 9.46 0.28 6.79
N ALA A 52 9.77 -0.07 8.04
CA ALA A 52 10.59 -1.23 8.39
C ALA A 52 9.72 -2.48 8.61
N MET A 53 10.22 -3.63 8.16
CA MET A 53 9.60 -4.90 8.53
C MET A 53 10.00 -5.26 9.97
N PRO A 54 9.05 -5.62 10.86
CA PRO A 54 9.36 -6.04 12.23
C PRO A 54 9.90 -7.48 12.25
N ILE A 55 11.17 -7.65 11.86
CA ILE A 55 11.85 -8.94 11.67
C ILE A 55 11.73 -9.84 12.90
N LYS A 56 11.90 -9.27 14.10
CA LYS A 56 11.77 -10.03 15.36
C LYS A 56 10.36 -10.59 15.54
N ALA A 57 9.33 -9.80 15.22
CA ALA A 57 7.95 -10.25 15.30
C ALA A 57 7.66 -11.29 14.22
N LEU A 58 8.11 -11.07 12.99
CA LEU A 58 7.96 -12.04 11.91
C LEU A 58 8.60 -13.38 12.30
N ALA A 59 9.84 -13.39 12.78
CA ALA A 59 10.51 -14.58 13.24
C ALA A 59 9.80 -15.27 14.43
N HIS A 60 9.15 -14.49 15.32
CA HIS A 60 8.38 -15.03 16.43
C HIS A 60 7.13 -15.77 15.98
N TYR A 61 6.40 -15.25 14.99
CA TYR A 61 5.16 -15.83 14.47
C TYR A 61 5.39 -16.95 13.44
N MET A 62 6.61 -17.16 12.94
CA MET A 62 6.91 -18.30 12.08
C MET A 62 6.85 -19.61 12.86
N ASN A 63 6.31 -20.66 12.22
CA ASN A 63 6.25 -21.99 12.82
C ASN A 63 7.65 -22.46 13.24
N PRO A 64 7.92 -22.71 14.55
CA PRO A 64 9.25 -23.06 15.04
C PRO A 64 9.73 -24.44 14.55
N TRP A 65 8.83 -25.36 14.30
CA TRP A 65 9.14 -26.71 13.87
C TRP A 65 9.60 -26.79 12.42
N THR A 66 9.01 -25.95 11.55
CA THR A 66 9.29 -25.99 10.10
C THR A 66 10.43 -25.05 9.71
N PHE A 67 10.60 -23.92 10.42
CA PHE A 67 11.49 -22.83 10.00
C PHE A 67 12.47 -22.39 11.09
N TRP A 68 12.89 -23.29 11.99
CA TRP A 68 13.78 -22.94 13.10
C TRP A 68 15.11 -22.31 12.65
N TRP A 69 15.71 -22.82 11.59
CA TRP A 69 16.95 -22.29 11.00
C TRP A 69 16.73 -20.92 10.34
N LEU A 70 15.58 -20.72 9.67
CA LEU A 70 15.22 -19.42 9.07
C LEU A 70 14.94 -18.37 10.15
N ARG A 71 14.29 -18.74 11.25
CA ARG A 71 14.10 -17.86 12.42
C ARG A 71 15.44 -17.40 12.98
N LEU A 72 16.40 -18.31 13.09
CA LEU A 72 17.74 -17.99 13.58
C LEU A 72 18.47 -17.05 12.60
N ALA A 73 18.44 -17.35 11.31
CA ALA A 73 19.00 -16.50 10.26
C ALA A 73 18.39 -15.11 10.27
N LEU A 74 17.06 -14.98 10.30
CA LEU A 74 16.36 -13.70 10.36
C LEU A 74 16.73 -12.88 11.61
N ARG A 75 16.97 -13.54 12.73
CA ARG A 75 17.35 -12.85 13.99
C ARG A 75 18.71 -12.16 13.90
N PHE A 76 19.67 -12.76 13.18
CA PHE A 76 21.05 -12.25 13.07
C PHE A 76 21.29 -11.39 11.82
N VAL A 77 20.77 -11.79 10.69
CA VAL A 77 21.04 -11.13 9.39
C VAL A 77 19.80 -10.55 8.72
N GLY A 78 18.63 -10.71 9.29
CA GLY A 78 17.37 -10.28 8.68
C GLY A 78 17.31 -8.77 8.35
N HIS A 79 17.94 -7.92 9.14
CA HIS A 79 18.04 -6.49 8.88
C HIS A 79 18.93 -6.13 7.68
N LEU A 80 19.84 -7.03 7.28
CA LEU A 80 20.63 -6.87 6.05
C LEU A 80 19.91 -7.41 4.82
N MET A 81 19.06 -8.42 5.00
CA MET A 81 18.33 -9.09 3.91
C MET A 81 17.04 -8.35 3.53
N ILE A 82 16.42 -7.68 4.49
CA ILE A 82 15.10 -7.03 4.29
C ILE A 82 15.31 -5.51 4.27
N PRO A 83 15.18 -4.87 3.10
CA PRO A 83 15.37 -3.44 2.98
C PRO A 83 14.28 -2.67 3.73
N THR A 84 14.66 -1.58 4.37
CA THR A 84 13.73 -0.60 4.91
C THR A 84 13.40 0.41 3.82
N VAL A 85 12.12 0.53 3.48
CA VAL A 85 11.65 1.56 2.55
C VAL A 85 11.09 2.71 3.37
N PRO A 86 11.66 3.94 3.27
CA PRO A 86 11.13 5.09 3.99
C PRO A 86 9.66 5.32 3.64
N PHE A 87 8.82 5.46 4.67
CA PHE A 87 7.42 5.80 4.45
C PHE A 87 7.29 7.29 4.12
N LYS A 88 6.55 7.57 3.05
CA LYS A 88 6.11 8.91 2.66
C LYS A 88 4.59 8.91 2.58
N GLU A 89 3.95 9.94 3.10
CA GLU A 89 2.51 10.09 2.87
C GLU A 89 2.22 10.27 1.39
N LEU A 90 1.06 9.78 0.96
CA LEU A 90 0.64 9.80 -0.45
C LEU A 90 1.67 9.21 -1.43
N PHE A 91 2.40 8.16 -1.02
CA PHE A 91 3.54 7.62 -1.75
C PHE A 91 3.24 7.12 -3.17
N PHE A 92 1.98 6.92 -3.52
CA PHE A 92 1.55 6.55 -4.87
C PHE A 92 1.02 7.73 -5.70
N LEU A 93 0.93 8.94 -5.13
CA LEU A 93 0.24 10.05 -5.78
C LEU A 93 0.83 10.41 -7.13
N ASP A 94 2.15 10.55 -7.22
CA ASP A 94 2.84 10.95 -8.45
C ASP A 94 2.61 9.93 -9.59
N THR A 95 2.61 8.63 -9.25
CA THR A 95 2.31 7.57 -10.22
C THR A 95 0.82 7.55 -10.57
N ALA A 96 -0.05 7.65 -9.58
CA ALA A 96 -1.49 7.63 -9.78
C ALA A 96 -1.99 8.80 -10.66
N LYS A 97 -1.34 9.96 -10.59
CA LYS A 97 -1.62 11.12 -11.46
C LYS A 97 -1.38 10.82 -12.94
N GLN A 98 -0.48 9.91 -13.28
CA GLN A 98 -0.29 9.48 -14.68
C GLN A 98 -1.51 8.72 -15.19
N PHE A 99 -2.12 7.88 -14.35
CA PHE A 99 -3.37 7.19 -14.64
C PHE A 99 -4.54 8.17 -14.74
N ARG A 100 -4.61 9.17 -13.83
CA ARG A 100 -5.66 10.20 -13.91
C ARG A 100 -5.64 10.97 -15.23
N LYS A 101 -4.44 11.26 -15.75
CA LYS A 101 -4.29 11.92 -17.07
C LYS A 101 -4.72 11.04 -18.23
N ALA A 102 -4.60 9.73 -18.11
CA ALA A 102 -4.85 8.77 -19.19
C ALA A 102 -6.27 8.20 -19.20
N LEU A 103 -7.02 8.32 -18.12
CA LEU A 103 -8.35 7.71 -17.94
C LEU A 103 -9.40 8.78 -17.62
N LYS A 104 -10.65 8.51 -18.01
CA LYS A 104 -11.81 9.40 -17.74
C LYS A 104 -12.73 8.81 -16.66
N MET A 105 -12.71 7.49 -16.47
CA MET A 105 -13.52 6.79 -15.47
C MET A 105 -13.20 7.24 -14.04
N PRO A 106 -14.11 7.05 -13.08
CA PRO A 106 -13.85 7.29 -11.67
C PRO A 106 -12.65 6.49 -11.15
N LEU A 107 -11.72 7.18 -10.48
CA LEU A 107 -10.51 6.59 -9.90
C LEU A 107 -10.52 6.71 -8.39
N ILE A 108 -10.12 5.62 -7.73
CA ILE A 108 -10.02 5.51 -6.28
C ILE A 108 -8.53 5.49 -5.92
N TYR A 109 -8.09 6.54 -5.23
CA TYR A 109 -6.71 6.63 -4.75
C TYR A 109 -6.49 5.71 -3.54
N VAL A 110 -5.36 5.00 -3.50
CA VAL A 110 -4.89 4.28 -2.32
C VAL A 110 -3.39 4.49 -2.13
N GLY A 111 -2.95 4.71 -0.90
CA GLY A 111 -1.53 4.75 -0.56
C GLY A 111 -1.14 5.91 0.34
N GLY A 112 -0.86 5.62 1.61
CA GLY A 112 -0.29 6.59 2.54
C GLY A 112 -1.22 7.69 3.02
N VAL A 113 -2.52 7.48 3.02
CA VAL A 113 -3.49 8.44 3.60
C VAL A 113 -3.47 8.29 5.12
N MET A 114 -3.05 9.35 5.79
CA MET A 114 -2.84 9.39 7.24
C MET A 114 -3.73 10.44 7.95
N GLY A 115 -4.39 11.30 7.21
CA GLY A 115 -5.25 12.36 7.73
C GLY A 115 -6.17 12.92 6.66
N ARG A 116 -6.99 13.89 7.10
CA ARG A 116 -7.91 14.62 6.23
C ARG A 116 -7.18 15.32 5.09
N ASP A 117 -6.08 16.02 5.41
CA ASP A 117 -5.31 16.80 4.43
C ASP A 117 -4.79 15.93 3.28
N ASN A 118 -4.39 14.67 3.58
CA ASN A 118 -4.00 13.72 2.54
C ASN A 118 -5.18 13.32 1.65
N ALA A 119 -6.35 13.09 2.23
CA ALA A 119 -7.54 12.75 1.47
C ALA A 119 -7.96 13.93 0.56
N GLU A 120 -8.01 15.14 1.10
CA GLU A 120 -8.32 16.36 0.35
C GLU A 120 -7.31 16.62 -0.77
N THR A 121 -6.01 16.40 -0.51
CA THR A 121 -4.96 16.49 -1.54
C THR A 121 -5.22 15.51 -2.68
N ALA A 122 -5.54 14.25 -2.38
CA ALA A 122 -5.84 13.28 -3.41
C ALA A 122 -7.09 13.67 -4.23
N LEU A 123 -8.16 14.14 -3.58
CA LEU A 123 -9.37 14.59 -4.25
C LEU A 123 -9.10 15.82 -5.13
N ALA A 124 -8.29 16.78 -4.66
CA ALA A 124 -7.90 17.97 -5.43
C ALA A 124 -7.08 17.63 -6.69
N GLU A 125 -6.35 16.51 -6.68
CA GLU A 125 -5.61 16.00 -7.84
C GLU A 125 -6.51 15.22 -8.83
N GLY A 126 -7.83 15.22 -8.61
CA GLY A 126 -8.84 14.69 -9.52
C GLY A 126 -9.22 13.23 -9.28
N PHE A 127 -8.90 12.65 -8.13
CA PHE A 127 -9.44 11.36 -7.74
C PHE A 127 -10.84 11.52 -7.16
N ASP A 128 -11.73 10.57 -7.48
CA ASP A 128 -13.14 10.66 -7.07
C ASP A 128 -13.36 10.09 -5.66
N PHE A 129 -12.52 9.15 -5.25
CA PHE A 129 -12.59 8.50 -3.94
C PHE A 129 -11.18 8.21 -3.39
N VAL A 130 -11.13 7.97 -2.08
CA VAL A 130 -9.92 7.58 -1.36
C VAL A 130 -10.17 6.27 -0.60
N GLN A 131 -9.28 5.29 -0.78
CA GLN A 131 -9.29 4.04 -0.03
C GLN A 131 -8.24 4.09 1.09
N ILE A 132 -8.67 3.80 2.32
CA ILE A 132 -7.84 3.88 3.53
C ILE A 132 -7.71 2.47 4.13
N GLY A 133 -6.48 2.07 4.45
CA GLY A 133 -6.18 0.77 5.07
C GLY A 133 -5.55 0.90 6.45
N HIS A 134 -4.25 1.12 6.52
CA HIS A 134 -3.46 1.08 7.76
C HIS A 134 -3.97 2.00 8.87
N ALA A 135 -4.47 3.19 8.54
CA ALA A 135 -5.03 4.11 9.52
C ALA A 135 -6.25 3.51 10.22
N LEU A 136 -7.14 2.83 9.47
CA LEU A 136 -8.31 2.13 10.01
C LEU A 136 -7.94 0.90 10.84
N VAL A 137 -6.87 0.17 10.50
CA VAL A 137 -6.37 -0.93 11.34
C VAL A 137 -5.87 -0.41 12.69
N LYS A 138 -5.28 0.78 12.72
CA LYS A 138 -4.80 1.42 13.95
C LYS A 138 -5.93 2.04 14.77
N ASP A 139 -6.90 2.64 14.10
CA ASP A 139 -8.02 3.35 14.71
C ASP A 139 -9.28 3.09 13.89
N THR A 140 -10.18 2.27 14.41
CA THR A 140 -11.43 1.91 13.72
C THR A 140 -12.38 3.08 13.55
N ASP A 141 -12.24 4.14 14.35
CA ASP A 141 -13.02 5.37 14.28
C ASP A 141 -12.34 6.49 13.48
N PHE A 142 -11.27 6.15 12.74
CA PHE A 142 -10.45 7.09 11.99
C PHE A 142 -11.26 8.03 11.09
N VAL A 143 -12.23 7.49 10.35
CA VAL A 143 -13.03 8.29 9.39
C VAL A 143 -13.88 9.34 10.09
N ASN A 144 -14.47 9.01 11.27
CA ASN A 144 -15.22 9.98 12.05
C ASN A 144 -14.30 11.08 12.61
N LYS A 145 -13.13 10.70 13.08
CA LYS A 145 -12.12 11.64 13.60
C LYS A 145 -11.53 12.54 12.54
N MET A 146 -11.51 12.13 11.28
CA MET A 146 -11.14 13.01 10.15
C MET A 146 -12.08 14.22 9.98
N LYS A 147 -13.24 14.24 10.63
CA LYS A 147 -14.11 15.43 10.70
C LYS A 147 -13.49 16.52 11.56
N GLU A 148 -12.64 16.16 12.52
CA GLU A 148 -11.89 17.09 13.34
C GLU A 148 -10.78 17.72 12.49
N GLU A 149 -10.58 19.02 12.68
CA GLU A 149 -9.54 19.75 11.97
C GLU A 149 -8.15 19.19 12.35
N HIS A 150 -7.32 18.93 11.35
CA HIS A 150 -5.93 18.40 11.52
C HIS A 150 -5.78 17.03 12.19
N TYR A 151 -6.85 16.20 12.26
CA TYR A 151 -6.69 14.85 12.77
C TYR A 151 -5.76 14.02 11.87
N HIS A 152 -4.73 13.46 12.48
CA HIS A 152 -3.73 12.62 11.82
C HIS A 152 -3.59 11.28 12.54
N SER A 153 -3.48 10.20 11.78
CA SER A 153 -3.36 8.84 12.33
C SER A 153 -2.08 8.66 13.13
N ALA A 154 -2.19 8.13 14.33
CA ALA A 154 -1.05 7.74 15.18
C ALA A 154 -0.34 6.45 14.71
N CYS A 155 -0.58 5.96 13.50
CA CYS A 155 0.05 4.77 12.96
C CYS A 155 1.54 5.03 12.66
N LYS A 156 2.43 4.42 13.44
CA LYS A 156 3.89 4.57 13.30
C LYS A 156 4.51 3.75 12.16
N ARG A 157 3.70 3.10 11.31
CA ARG A 157 4.16 2.23 10.22
C ARG A 157 5.16 1.15 10.65
N SER A 158 4.96 0.60 11.83
CA SER A 158 5.80 -0.47 12.38
C SER A 158 5.58 -1.84 11.71
N ASN A 159 4.56 -1.96 10.87
CA ASN A 159 4.16 -3.17 10.15
C ASN A 159 3.91 -4.42 11.03
N TYR A 160 3.73 -4.26 12.34
CA TYR A 160 3.38 -5.38 13.23
C TYR A 160 2.05 -6.05 12.85
N CYS A 161 1.09 -5.30 12.33
CA CYS A 161 -0.17 -5.83 11.81
C CYS A 161 0.08 -6.82 10.66
N VAL A 162 1.05 -6.54 9.79
CA VAL A 162 1.42 -7.44 8.68
C VAL A 162 2.09 -8.71 9.20
N ALA A 163 2.99 -8.61 10.19
CA ALA A 163 3.65 -9.77 10.78
C ALA A 163 2.66 -10.73 11.47
N ARG A 164 1.49 -10.24 11.91
CA ARG A 164 0.45 -11.03 12.57
C ARG A 164 -0.68 -11.48 11.65
N MET A 165 -0.68 -11.10 10.40
CA MET A 165 -1.80 -11.32 9.46
C MET A 165 -2.19 -12.80 9.29
N TYR A 166 -1.25 -13.72 9.48
CA TYR A 166 -1.48 -15.17 9.36
C TYR A 166 -1.55 -15.92 10.70
N THR A 167 -1.70 -15.21 11.81
CA THR A 167 -1.72 -15.80 13.15
C THR A 167 -3.03 -15.62 13.89
N ILE A 168 -4.05 -15.13 13.19
CA ILE A 168 -5.42 -14.91 13.69
C ILE A 168 -6.31 -16.03 13.18
#